data_5c2c496bba381b1770a047742dd3e6c0
#
_entry.id   5c2c496bba381b1770a047742dd3e6c0
#
_cell.length_a   1.000
_cell.length_b   1.000
_cell.length_c   1.000
_cell.angle_alpha   90.00
_cell.angle_beta   90.00
_cell.angle_gamma   90.00
#
_symmetry.space_group_name_H-M   'P 1'
#
loop_
_entity.id
_entity.type
_entity.pdbx_description
1 polymer ?
#
loop_
_entity_poly.entity_id
_entity_poly.type
_entity_poly.pdbx_seq_one_letter_code
_entity_poly.pdbx_strand_id
1 'polypeptide(L)'
;MTKPLTAGARDSTDAPIGHELVGSGPSHVLIMNDWLCDTSTWDGARAYFDQARFTFALADLRGYGRSRRRAGAFTVEEAAADVLALADALLWTRFAIVGHSMSALVALHLAQQHADRIARAVVLTPPPPAGFGADEATLSASRALALADDATTMAFFAQRFDGRLSAAWASFKAARFRACADPVAAAGYVAMFARDGLPNQATRISIPVLAITGEQDAPPMRSDAVKRALTPLCAELVVTPLADSGHYPMQELPPLTVALVERFLGH
;
A
#
# COMPACT_ATOMS: atom_id res chain seq x y z
N MET A 1 -43.50 -10.76 -2.30
CA MET A 1 -43.10 -10.03 -1.09
C MET A 1 -41.61 -10.15 -0.93
N THR A 2 -40.85 -9.21 -1.46
CA THR A 2 -39.39 -9.12 -1.39
C THR A 2 -39.00 -8.45 -0.08
N LYS A 3 -38.27 -9.17 0.75
CA LYS A 3 -37.73 -8.68 2.02
C LYS A 3 -36.70 -7.58 1.74
N PRO A 4 -36.76 -6.40 2.39
CA PRO A 4 -35.75 -5.39 2.18
C PRO A 4 -34.40 -5.85 2.73
N LEU A 5 -33.33 -5.65 1.95
CA LEU A 5 -31.95 -5.80 2.40
C LEU A 5 -31.74 -4.83 3.56
N THR A 6 -31.55 -5.35 4.75
CA THR A 6 -31.12 -4.57 5.92
C THR A 6 -29.74 -4.00 5.62
N ALA A 7 -29.61 -2.68 5.68
CA ALA A 7 -28.33 -2.01 5.67
C ALA A 7 -27.47 -2.61 6.80
N GLY A 8 -26.38 -3.30 6.43
CA GLY A 8 -25.49 -3.91 7.40
C GLY A 8 -24.92 -2.86 8.35
N ALA A 9 -24.90 -3.17 9.62
CA ALA A 9 -24.30 -2.34 10.65
C ALA A 9 -22.85 -2.00 10.25
N ARG A 10 -22.47 -0.72 10.38
CA ARG A 10 -21.07 -0.29 10.23
C ARG A 10 -20.26 -0.93 11.35
N ASP A 11 -19.09 -1.45 11.02
CA ASP A 11 -18.18 -2.01 12.01
C ASP A 11 -17.79 -0.93 13.02
N SER A 12 -17.64 -1.29 14.32
CA SER A 12 -17.23 -0.34 15.35
C SER A 12 -15.83 0.22 15.02
N THR A 13 -15.64 1.51 15.25
CA THR A 13 -14.35 2.19 15.04
C THR A 13 -13.29 1.72 16.04
N ASP A 14 -13.66 1.01 17.10
CA ASP A 14 -12.78 0.61 18.19
C ASP A 14 -12.06 -0.73 17.97
N ALA A 15 -12.53 -1.56 17.03
CA ALA A 15 -11.80 -2.78 16.68
C ALA A 15 -10.62 -2.46 15.74
N PRO A 16 -9.49 -3.20 15.76
CA PRO A 16 -8.41 -2.99 14.81
C PRO A 16 -8.86 -3.27 13.36
N ILE A 17 -8.14 -2.73 12.38
CA ILE A 17 -8.39 -3.02 10.96
C ILE A 17 -8.26 -4.52 10.67
N GLY A 18 -9.02 -4.99 9.69
CA GLY A 18 -9.01 -6.39 9.29
C GLY A 18 -7.66 -6.81 8.75
N HIS A 19 -7.19 -7.99 9.16
CA HIS A 19 -5.87 -8.48 8.79
C HIS A 19 -5.84 -10.02 8.73
N GLU A 20 -4.74 -10.55 8.23
CA GLU A 20 -4.41 -11.96 8.25
C GLU A 20 -2.97 -12.13 8.71
N LEU A 21 -2.73 -13.10 9.61
CA LEU A 21 -1.38 -13.45 10.04
C LEU A 21 -0.85 -14.61 9.19
N VAL A 22 0.39 -14.47 8.72
CA VAL A 22 1.11 -15.50 7.97
C VAL A 22 2.49 -15.69 8.59
N GLY A 23 2.81 -16.92 8.97
CA GLY A 23 4.06 -17.26 9.65
C GLY A 23 3.95 -17.17 11.18
N SER A 24 5.04 -17.58 11.85
CA SER A 24 5.16 -17.62 13.32
C SER A 24 6.55 -17.25 13.81
N GLY A 25 7.36 -16.64 12.94
CA GLY A 25 8.71 -16.20 13.27
C GLY A 25 8.74 -15.00 14.23
N PRO A 26 9.86 -14.76 14.92
CA PRO A 26 9.97 -13.71 15.95
C PRO A 26 10.03 -12.30 15.37
N SER A 27 10.30 -12.12 14.08
CA SER A 27 10.37 -10.80 13.45
C SER A 27 9.00 -10.40 12.89
N HIS A 28 8.43 -9.31 13.40
CA HIS A 28 7.09 -8.86 13.04
C HIS A 28 7.14 -7.89 11.86
N VAL A 29 6.29 -8.11 10.86
CA VAL A 29 6.19 -7.30 9.66
C VAL A 29 4.73 -6.99 9.35
N LEU A 30 4.37 -5.72 9.25
CA LEU A 30 3.04 -5.30 8.85
C LEU A 30 3.07 -4.86 7.38
N ILE A 31 2.22 -5.46 6.56
CA ILE A 31 2.10 -5.21 5.12
C ILE A 31 0.73 -4.61 4.83
N MET A 32 0.70 -3.50 4.10
CA MET A 32 -0.53 -2.80 3.72
C MET A 32 -0.84 -2.95 2.23
N ASN A 33 -2.12 -2.76 1.89
CA ASN A 33 -2.62 -2.78 0.52
C ASN A 33 -2.33 -1.48 -0.26
N ASP A 34 -2.53 -1.54 -1.58
CA ASP A 34 -2.48 -0.39 -2.50
C ASP A 34 -3.87 0.29 -2.65
N TRP A 35 -3.97 1.28 -3.57
CA TRP A 35 -5.20 2.04 -3.80
C TRP A 35 -6.36 1.22 -4.40
N LEU A 36 -6.05 0.27 -5.28
CA LEU A 36 -7.08 -0.44 -6.07
C LEU A 36 -7.15 -1.95 -5.74
N CYS A 37 -6.64 -2.36 -4.59
CA CYS A 37 -6.71 -3.74 -4.16
C CYS A 37 -6.61 -3.85 -2.63
N ASP A 38 -6.99 -5.01 -2.09
CA ASP A 38 -6.68 -5.42 -0.73
C ASP A 38 -5.31 -6.15 -0.68
N THR A 39 -4.99 -6.70 0.47
CA THR A 39 -3.75 -7.46 0.66
C THR A 39 -3.62 -8.72 -0.19
N SER A 40 -4.68 -9.14 -0.91
CA SER A 40 -4.58 -10.22 -1.92
C SER A 40 -3.64 -9.88 -3.09
N THR A 41 -3.22 -8.61 -3.23
CA THR A 41 -2.11 -8.22 -4.10
C THR A 41 -0.85 -9.07 -3.84
N TRP A 42 -0.68 -9.59 -2.62
CA TRP A 42 0.45 -10.41 -2.20
C TRP A 42 0.24 -11.92 -2.36
N ASP A 43 -0.94 -12.39 -2.78
CA ASP A 43 -1.26 -13.83 -2.83
C ASP A 43 -0.23 -14.64 -3.65
N GLY A 44 0.22 -14.11 -4.79
CA GLY A 44 1.26 -14.75 -5.61
C GLY A 44 2.66 -14.76 -4.97
N ALA A 45 2.90 -13.89 -3.99
CA ALA A 45 4.19 -13.77 -3.30
C ALA A 45 4.25 -14.58 -1.99
N ARG A 46 3.11 -14.94 -1.40
CA ARG A 46 3.04 -15.62 -0.08
C ARG A 46 3.77 -16.95 -0.01
N ALA A 47 3.84 -17.67 -1.12
CA ALA A 47 4.56 -18.95 -1.19
C ALA A 47 6.07 -18.81 -0.94
N TYR A 48 6.61 -17.59 -1.04
CA TYR A 48 8.02 -17.29 -0.88
C TYR A 48 8.35 -16.67 0.48
N PHE A 49 7.35 -16.42 1.35
CA PHE A 49 7.59 -15.86 2.68
C PHE A 49 8.33 -16.84 3.59
N ASP A 50 9.41 -16.39 4.23
CA ASP A 50 10.09 -17.14 5.29
C ASP A 50 9.28 -17.06 6.60
N GLN A 51 8.30 -17.93 6.69
CA GLN A 51 7.33 -17.98 7.79
C GLN A 51 7.95 -18.46 9.13
N ALA A 52 9.15 -19.03 9.09
CA ALA A 52 9.88 -19.42 10.30
C ALA A 52 10.64 -18.24 10.91
N ARG A 53 11.07 -17.30 10.09
CA ARG A 53 11.81 -16.10 10.50
C ARG A 53 10.89 -14.92 10.81
N PHE A 54 9.80 -14.79 10.07
CA PHE A 54 8.88 -13.65 10.16
C PHE A 54 7.46 -14.07 10.51
N THR A 55 6.76 -13.16 11.17
CA THR A 55 5.30 -13.14 11.26
C THR A 55 4.80 -11.91 10.53
N PHE A 56 4.09 -12.13 9.42
CA PHE A 56 3.51 -11.06 8.60
C PHE A 56 2.06 -10.81 8.99
N ALA A 57 1.70 -9.56 9.27
CA ALA A 57 0.32 -9.11 9.33
C ALA A 57 -0.03 -8.43 8.01
N LEU A 58 -0.84 -9.09 7.20
CA LEU A 58 -1.38 -8.54 5.96
C LEU A 58 -2.63 -7.73 6.31
N ALA A 59 -2.52 -6.42 6.40
CA ALA A 59 -3.54 -5.51 6.90
C ALA A 59 -4.28 -4.80 5.77
N ASP A 60 -5.60 -4.90 5.77
CA ASP A 60 -6.47 -4.19 4.85
C ASP A 60 -6.85 -2.83 5.44
N LEU A 61 -6.41 -1.73 4.83
CA LEU A 61 -6.78 -0.37 5.25
C LEU A 61 -8.30 -0.17 5.17
N ARG A 62 -8.80 0.87 5.85
CA ARG A 62 -10.22 1.26 5.80
C ARG A 62 -10.74 1.29 4.37
N GLY A 63 -11.93 0.75 4.13
CA GLY A 63 -12.55 0.67 2.83
C GLY A 63 -12.06 -0.48 1.94
N TYR A 64 -11.15 -1.34 2.43
CA TYR A 64 -10.63 -2.46 1.65
C TYR A 64 -10.77 -3.81 2.37
N GLY A 65 -10.92 -4.88 1.60
CA GLY A 65 -10.88 -6.25 2.04
C GLY A 65 -11.73 -6.51 3.29
N ARG A 66 -11.09 -6.96 4.36
CA ARG A 66 -11.69 -7.24 5.67
C ARG A 66 -12.15 -5.97 6.40
N SER A 67 -11.64 -4.80 5.99
CA SER A 67 -12.02 -3.46 6.51
C SER A 67 -12.95 -2.70 5.58
N ARG A 68 -13.53 -3.34 4.55
CA ARG A 68 -14.29 -2.69 3.47
C ARG A 68 -15.42 -1.78 3.96
N ARG A 69 -16.07 -2.14 5.08
CA ARG A 69 -17.21 -1.38 5.61
C ARG A 69 -16.82 -0.27 6.59
N ARG A 70 -15.52 -0.08 6.85
CA ARG A 70 -15.03 0.98 7.72
C ARG A 70 -15.00 2.30 6.98
N ALA A 71 -15.76 3.25 7.47
CA ALA A 71 -15.74 4.64 6.99
C ALA A 71 -14.59 5.41 7.67
N GLY A 72 -14.21 6.53 7.07
CA GLY A 72 -13.18 7.41 7.62
C GLY A 72 -12.96 8.65 6.78
N ALA A 73 -11.92 9.39 7.12
CA ALA A 73 -11.44 10.54 6.38
C ALA A 73 -10.47 10.15 5.25
N PHE A 74 -9.94 8.91 5.30
CA PHE A 74 -9.04 8.32 4.30
C PHE A 74 -7.75 9.13 4.13
N THR A 75 -7.18 9.59 5.25
CA THR A 75 -5.92 10.34 5.30
C THR A 75 -4.74 9.45 5.70
N VAL A 76 -3.52 9.98 5.52
CA VAL A 76 -2.29 9.31 5.95
C VAL A 76 -2.30 9.08 7.45
N GLU A 77 -2.70 10.09 8.22
CA GLU A 77 -2.73 10.06 9.69
C GLU A 77 -3.75 9.05 10.21
N GLU A 78 -4.94 9.00 9.62
CA GLU A 78 -5.97 8.03 10.01
C GLU A 78 -5.50 6.59 9.72
N ALA A 79 -4.93 6.35 8.53
CA ALA A 79 -4.40 5.04 8.18
C ALA A 79 -3.21 4.64 9.08
N ALA A 80 -2.35 5.59 9.46
CA ALA A 80 -1.25 5.36 10.39
C ALA A 80 -1.77 5.01 11.79
N ALA A 81 -2.79 5.71 12.28
CA ALA A 81 -3.42 5.41 13.57
C ALA A 81 -4.04 4.00 13.58
N ASP A 82 -4.70 3.58 12.49
CA ASP A 82 -5.24 2.23 12.34
C ASP A 82 -4.15 1.14 12.40
N VAL A 83 -3.01 1.40 11.75
CA VAL A 83 -1.86 0.49 11.75
C VAL A 83 -1.29 0.34 13.16
N LEU A 84 -1.13 1.43 13.90
CA LEU A 84 -0.64 1.38 15.29
C LEU A 84 -1.63 0.66 16.20
N ALA A 85 -2.93 0.92 16.07
CA ALA A 85 -3.97 0.23 16.81
C ALA A 85 -3.96 -1.29 16.54
N LEU A 86 -3.71 -1.70 15.28
CA LEU A 86 -3.53 -3.11 14.94
C LEU A 86 -2.28 -3.69 15.60
N ALA A 87 -1.14 -3.00 15.52
CA ALA A 87 0.09 -3.46 16.16
C ALA A 87 -0.07 -3.60 17.68
N ASP A 88 -0.79 -2.68 18.33
CA ASP A 88 -1.09 -2.75 19.77
C ASP A 88 -1.99 -3.95 20.10
N ALA A 89 -3.01 -4.21 19.27
CA ALA A 89 -3.89 -5.38 19.44
C ALA A 89 -3.13 -6.71 19.25
N LEU A 90 -2.08 -6.72 18.42
CA LEU A 90 -1.18 -7.86 18.23
C LEU A 90 -0.07 -7.92 19.28
N LEU A 91 0.00 -6.97 20.21
CA LEU A 91 1.07 -6.83 21.21
C LEU A 91 2.46 -6.63 20.58
N TRP A 92 2.53 -6.05 19.39
CA TRP A 92 3.76 -5.76 18.67
C TRP A 92 4.31 -4.38 19.10
N THR A 93 5.22 -4.37 20.04
CA THR A 93 5.85 -3.12 20.52
C THR A 93 6.76 -2.50 19.48
N ARG A 94 7.43 -3.32 18.66
CA ARG A 94 8.28 -2.87 17.55
C ARG A 94 8.12 -3.83 16.37
N PHE A 95 8.00 -3.29 15.16
CA PHE A 95 7.77 -4.05 13.94
C PHE A 95 8.35 -3.35 12.72
N ALA A 96 8.54 -4.09 11.63
CA ALA A 96 8.84 -3.53 10.32
C ALA A 96 7.55 -3.24 9.56
N ILE A 97 7.59 -2.23 8.67
CA ILE A 97 6.42 -1.87 7.88
C ILE A 97 6.70 -1.94 6.39
N VAL A 98 5.74 -2.44 5.63
CA VAL A 98 5.78 -2.53 4.16
C VAL A 98 4.56 -1.83 3.58
N GLY A 99 4.80 -0.78 2.79
CA GLY A 99 3.78 -0.07 2.05
C GLY A 99 3.98 -0.19 0.55
N HIS A 100 2.89 -0.32 -0.20
CA HIS A 100 2.91 -0.35 -1.65
C HIS A 100 2.09 0.79 -2.23
N SER A 101 2.65 1.54 -3.18
CA SER A 101 1.94 2.63 -3.85
C SER A 101 1.37 3.62 -2.82
N MET A 102 0.06 3.81 -2.77
CA MET A 102 -0.63 4.67 -1.82
C MET A 102 -0.15 4.46 -0.37
N SER A 103 -0.12 3.23 0.11
CA SER A 103 0.27 2.95 1.50
C SER A 103 1.77 3.11 1.78
N ALA A 104 2.60 3.32 0.75
CA ALA A 104 3.98 3.73 0.96
C ALA A 104 4.07 5.08 1.69
N LEU A 105 3.13 6.01 1.46
CA LEU A 105 3.04 7.25 2.22
C LEU A 105 2.72 7.00 3.71
N VAL A 106 1.84 6.06 4.00
CA VAL A 106 1.53 5.65 5.38
C VAL A 106 2.77 5.05 6.05
N ALA A 107 3.52 4.19 5.34
CA ALA A 107 4.76 3.61 5.85
C ALA A 107 5.83 4.67 6.12
N LEU A 108 6.01 5.64 5.22
CA LEU A 108 6.94 6.76 5.42
C LEU A 108 6.51 7.67 6.58
N HIS A 109 5.23 7.96 6.71
CA HIS A 109 4.69 8.74 7.82
C HIS A 109 4.93 8.06 9.17
N LEU A 110 4.65 6.76 9.27
CA LEU A 110 4.92 5.98 10.48
C LEU A 110 6.42 5.94 10.80
N ALA A 111 7.27 5.74 9.80
CA ALA A 111 8.72 5.76 9.96
C ALA A 111 9.24 7.12 10.44
N GLN A 112 8.56 8.20 10.09
CA GLN A 112 8.90 9.58 10.44
C GLN A 112 8.44 9.97 11.85
N GLN A 113 7.22 9.55 12.22
CA GLN A 113 6.58 9.99 13.47
C GLN A 113 6.72 8.97 14.62
N HIS A 114 7.00 7.68 14.31
CA HIS A 114 6.99 6.58 15.26
C HIS A 114 8.24 5.70 15.11
N ALA A 115 9.42 6.33 15.04
CA ALA A 115 10.71 5.62 14.92
C ALA A 115 11.03 4.67 16.09
N ASP A 116 10.42 4.88 17.25
CA ASP A 116 10.47 4.00 18.41
C ASP A 116 9.68 2.69 18.17
N ARG A 117 8.61 2.74 17.38
CA ARG A 117 7.74 1.61 17.04
C ARG A 117 8.17 0.90 15.75
N ILE A 118 8.68 1.63 14.78
CA ILE A 118 9.05 1.11 13.46
C ILE A 118 10.53 0.78 13.40
N ALA A 119 10.86 -0.50 13.21
CA ALA A 119 12.24 -0.94 13.12
C ALA A 119 12.88 -0.61 11.77
N ARG A 120 12.16 -0.83 10.68
CA ARG A 120 12.56 -0.60 9.28
C ARG A 120 11.31 -0.33 8.44
N ALA A 121 11.45 0.45 7.38
CA ALA A 121 10.39 0.68 6.42
C ALA A 121 10.77 0.21 5.01
N VAL A 122 9.87 -0.50 4.35
CA VAL A 122 9.99 -0.86 2.94
C VAL A 122 8.86 -0.19 2.18
N VAL A 123 9.18 0.53 1.12
CA VAL A 123 8.21 1.15 0.24
C VAL A 123 8.38 0.62 -1.19
N LEU A 124 7.31 0.04 -1.73
CA LEU A 124 7.30 -0.46 -3.10
C LEU A 124 6.60 0.55 -3.99
N THR A 125 7.27 0.93 -5.08
CA THR A 125 6.76 1.88 -6.08
C THR A 125 6.04 3.08 -5.45
N PRO A 126 6.72 3.82 -4.53
CA PRO A 126 6.10 4.90 -3.77
C PRO A 126 5.75 6.09 -4.68
N PRO A 127 4.61 6.76 -4.45
CA PRO A 127 4.36 8.07 -5.03
C PRO A 127 5.34 9.12 -4.44
N PRO A 128 5.51 10.28 -5.09
CA PRO A 128 6.29 11.36 -4.51
C PRO A 128 5.80 11.73 -3.10
N PRO A 129 6.70 11.99 -2.14
CA PRO A 129 6.30 12.39 -0.79
C PRO A 129 5.40 13.63 -0.72
N ALA A 130 5.49 14.52 -1.71
CA ALA A 130 4.64 15.71 -1.83
C ALA A 130 3.31 15.43 -2.58
N GLY A 131 3.03 14.16 -2.92
CA GLY A 131 1.97 13.82 -3.86
C GLY A 131 2.39 14.14 -5.31
N PHE A 132 1.48 13.87 -6.25
CA PHE A 132 1.74 14.14 -7.68
C PHE A 132 1.46 15.60 -8.07
N GLY A 133 1.08 16.47 -7.14
CA GLY A 133 0.74 17.86 -7.42
C GLY A 133 -0.54 18.01 -8.24
N ALA A 134 -1.48 17.09 -8.10
CA ALA A 134 -2.72 17.07 -8.87
C ALA A 134 -3.58 18.32 -8.57
N ASP A 135 -4.05 18.96 -9.63
CA ASP A 135 -5.09 19.97 -9.55
C ASP A 135 -6.48 19.35 -9.32
N GLU A 136 -7.50 20.17 -9.11
CA GLU A 136 -8.85 19.68 -8.82
C GLU A 136 -9.47 18.89 -9.97
N ALA A 137 -9.11 19.20 -11.22
CA ALA A 137 -9.58 18.46 -12.39
C ALA A 137 -9.01 17.04 -12.40
N THR A 138 -7.71 16.89 -12.13
CA THR A 138 -7.01 15.60 -12.02
C THR A 138 -7.52 14.79 -10.83
N LEU A 139 -7.76 15.42 -9.68
CA LEU A 139 -8.38 14.77 -8.52
C LEU A 139 -9.77 14.24 -8.84
N SER A 140 -10.60 15.06 -9.50
CA SER A 140 -11.94 14.67 -9.90
C SER A 140 -11.93 13.49 -10.87
N ALA A 141 -11.04 13.50 -11.87
CA ALA A 141 -10.87 12.38 -12.80
C ALA A 141 -10.43 11.09 -12.09
N SER A 142 -9.49 11.18 -11.15
CA SER A 142 -9.03 10.04 -10.36
C SER A 142 -10.13 9.47 -9.45
N ARG A 143 -10.93 10.34 -8.83
CA ARG A 143 -12.11 9.94 -8.05
C ARG A 143 -13.15 9.26 -8.93
N ALA A 144 -13.39 9.79 -10.13
CA ALA A 144 -14.29 9.19 -11.09
C ALA A 144 -13.84 7.78 -11.51
N LEU A 145 -12.53 7.53 -11.64
CA LEU A 145 -12.00 6.19 -11.91
C LEU A 145 -12.34 5.21 -10.79
N ALA A 146 -12.26 5.61 -9.52
CA ALA A 146 -12.64 4.75 -8.39
C ALA A 146 -14.14 4.35 -8.42
N LEU A 147 -14.97 5.17 -9.05
CA LEU A 147 -16.42 4.95 -9.21
C LEU A 147 -16.80 4.40 -10.60
N ALA A 148 -15.82 4.20 -11.50
CA ALA A 148 -16.06 3.83 -12.88
C ALA A 148 -16.54 2.38 -13.04
N ASP A 149 -17.05 2.04 -14.20
CA ASP A 149 -17.44 0.67 -14.55
C ASP A 149 -16.22 -0.26 -14.77
N ASP A 150 -16.51 -1.56 -14.95
CA ASP A 150 -15.46 -2.56 -15.12
C ASP A 150 -14.64 -2.36 -16.39
N ALA A 151 -15.27 -1.91 -17.48
CA ALA A 151 -14.57 -1.69 -18.75
C ALA A 151 -13.55 -0.56 -18.61
N THR A 152 -13.92 0.56 -17.97
CA THR A 152 -13.02 1.69 -17.69
C THR A 152 -11.90 1.28 -16.74
N THR A 153 -12.22 0.52 -15.69
CA THR A 153 -11.23 0.03 -14.73
C THR A 153 -10.25 -0.95 -15.39
N MET A 154 -10.71 -1.86 -16.23
CA MET A 154 -9.85 -2.76 -17.02
C MET A 154 -8.94 -1.99 -17.98
N ALA A 155 -9.47 -0.98 -18.67
CA ALA A 155 -8.69 -0.14 -19.59
C ALA A 155 -7.57 0.61 -18.86
N PHE A 156 -7.85 1.12 -17.65
CA PHE A 156 -6.84 1.75 -16.80
C PHE A 156 -5.71 0.78 -16.45
N PHE A 157 -6.03 -0.44 -16.01
CA PHE A 157 -5.02 -1.44 -15.70
C PHE A 157 -4.24 -1.86 -16.95
N ALA A 158 -4.91 -2.10 -18.09
CA ALA A 158 -4.25 -2.48 -19.33
C ALA A 158 -3.24 -1.41 -19.79
N GLN A 159 -3.63 -0.14 -19.75
CA GLN A 159 -2.77 0.99 -20.12
C GLN A 159 -1.54 1.10 -19.21
N ARG A 160 -1.73 0.87 -17.90
CA ARG A 160 -0.64 1.00 -16.92
C ARG A 160 0.48 -0.03 -17.13
N PHE A 161 0.19 -1.12 -17.81
CA PHE A 161 1.18 -2.19 -18.06
C PHE A 161 1.71 -2.23 -19.48
N ASP A 162 1.18 -1.41 -20.37
CA ASP A 162 1.67 -1.22 -21.75
C ASP A 162 2.02 -2.56 -22.45
N GLY A 163 1.11 -3.53 -22.37
CA GLY A 163 1.26 -4.86 -22.95
C GLY A 163 2.23 -5.82 -22.27
N ARG A 164 2.90 -5.44 -21.18
CA ARG A 164 3.82 -6.32 -20.43
C ARG A 164 3.08 -7.46 -19.70
N LEU A 165 1.86 -7.20 -19.24
CA LEU A 165 0.98 -8.21 -18.66
C LEU A 165 -0.22 -8.45 -19.56
N SER A 166 -0.80 -9.66 -19.48
CA SER A 166 -1.90 -10.06 -20.36
C SER A 166 -3.20 -9.32 -20.01
N ALA A 167 -4.13 -9.28 -20.99
CA ALA A 167 -5.49 -8.77 -20.75
C ALA A 167 -6.22 -9.52 -19.61
N ALA A 168 -5.91 -10.81 -19.40
CA ALA A 168 -6.45 -11.59 -18.29
C ALA A 168 -6.03 -11.01 -16.92
N TRP A 169 -4.80 -10.48 -16.82
CA TRP A 169 -4.35 -9.81 -15.60
C TRP A 169 -5.14 -8.51 -15.34
N ALA A 170 -5.39 -7.69 -16.35
CA ALA A 170 -6.20 -6.47 -16.21
C ALA A 170 -7.64 -6.81 -15.76
N SER A 171 -8.25 -7.84 -16.36
CA SER A 171 -9.56 -8.35 -15.96
C SER A 171 -9.56 -8.85 -14.50
N PHE A 172 -8.53 -9.60 -14.11
CA PHE A 172 -8.36 -10.06 -12.72
C PHE A 172 -8.27 -8.88 -11.74
N LYS A 173 -7.47 -7.85 -12.05
CA LYS A 173 -7.33 -6.66 -11.18
C LYS A 173 -8.64 -5.88 -11.07
N ALA A 174 -9.37 -5.67 -12.15
CA ALA A 174 -10.66 -5.00 -12.12
C ALA A 174 -11.68 -5.78 -11.27
N ALA A 175 -11.76 -7.10 -11.45
CA ALA A 175 -12.63 -7.96 -10.64
C ALA A 175 -12.24 -7.93 -9.16
N ARG A 176 -10.94 -7.96 -8.83
CA ARG A 176 -10.47 -7.84 -7.44
C ARG A 176 -10.84 -6.50 -6.84
N PHE A 177 -10.61 -5.39 -7.54
CA PHE A 177 -11.00 -4.07 -7.08
C PHE A 177 -12.50 -4.03 -6.71
N ARG A 178 -13.38 -4.52 -7.57
CA ARG A 178 -14.83 -4.60 -7.29
C ARG A 178 -15.17 -5.45 -6.07
N ALA A 179 -14.47 -6.56 -5.90
CA ALA A 179 -14.71 -7.47 -4.79
C ALA A 179 -14.24 -6.89 -3.45
N CYS A 180 -13.10 -6.19 -3.43
CA CYS A 180 -12.40 -5.84 -2.20
C CYS A 180 -12.52 -4.37 -1.78
N ALA A 181 -12.70 -3.41 -2.71
CA ALA A 181 -12.73 -2.00 -2.37
C ALA A 181 -14.16 -1.45 -2.15
N ASP A 182 -14.31 -0.55 -1.20
CA ASP A 182 -15.43 0.37 -1.15
C ASP A 182 -15.14 1.55 -2.09
N PRO A 183 -16.00 1.83 -3.10
CA PRO A 183 -15.72 2.90 -4.06
C PRO A 183 -15.59 4.29 -3.42
N VAL A 184 -16.34 4.54 -2.33
CA VAL A 184 -16.27 5.82 -1.60
C VAL A 184 -14.91 5.97 -0.91
N ALA A 185 -14.41 4.90 -0.29
CA ALA A 185 -13.09 4.88 0.31
C ALA A 185 -11.99 5.05 -0.75
N ALA A 186 -12.06 4.32 -1.87
CA ALA A 186 -11.11 4.44 -2.96
C ALA A 186 -11.08 5.89 -3.52
N ALA A 187 -12.24 6.53 -3.70
CA ALA A 187 -12.32 7.93 -4.09
C ALA A 187 -11.77 8.88 -3.00
N GLY A 188 -11.99 8.55 -1.72
CA GLY A 188 -11.49 9.32 -0.58
C GLY A 188 -9.97 9.37 -0.49
N TYR A 189 -9.31 8.24 -0.68
CA TYR A 189 -7.84 8.15 -0.65
C TYR A 189 -7.14 8.89 -1.80
N VAL A 190 -7.83 9.27 -2.87
CA VAL A 190 -7.18 9.93 -4.02
C VAL A 190 -6.39 11.16 -3.60
N ALA A 191 -6.95 12.02 -2.73
CA ALA A 191 -6.27 13.23 -2.32
C ALA A 191 -4.92 12.94 -1.63
N MET A 192 -4.84 11.88 -0.84
CA MET A 192 -3.67 11.47 -0.09
C MET A 192 -2.42 11.32 -0.96
N PHE A 193 -2.51 10.60 -2.09
CA PHE A 193 -1.34 10.38 -2.95
C PHE A 193 -1.27 11.32 -4.15
N ALA A 194 -2.41 11.83 -4.61
CA ALA A 194 -2.43 12.66 -5.82
C ALA A 194 -2.06 14.13 -5.53
N ARG A 195 -2.39 14.66 -4.34
CA ARG A 195 -2.17 16.07 -4.01
C ARG A 195 -1.44 16.29 -2.70
N ASP A 196 -1.93 15.68 -1.60
CA ASP A 196 -1.56 16.10 -0.25
C ASP A 196 -0.19 15.55 0.19
N GLY A 197 0.13 14.31 -0.19
CA GLY A 197 1.39 13.66 0.16
C GLY A 197 1.56 13.43 1.68
N LEU A 198 2.80 13.51 2.14
CA LEU A 198 3.14 13.44 3.56
C LEU A 198 2.77 14.76 4.26
N PRO A 199 2.11 14.71 5.41
CA PRO A 199 1.72 15.90 6.17
C PRO A 199 2.88 16.79 6.60
N ASN A 200 4.04 16.17 6.88
CA ASN A 200 5.25 16.88 7.26
C ASN A 200 6.45 16.34 6.48
N GLN A 201 7.06 17.17 5.64
CA GLN A 201 8.25 16.81 4.86
C GLN A 201 9.55 17.35 5.44
N ALA A 202 9.50 18.12 6.55
CA ALA A 202 10.67 18.69 7.20
C ALA A 202 11.36 17.71 8.17
N THR A 203 10.61 16.79 8.76
CA THR A 203 11.16 15.81 9.71
C THR A 203 11.85 14.68 8.96
N ARG A 204 13.10 14.41 9.27
CA ARG A 204 13.84 13.26 8.69
C ARG A 204 13.44 11.95 9.33
N ILE A 205 13.39 10.92 8.50
CA ILE A 205 13.24 9.53 8.92
C ILE A 205 14.61 9.03 9.40
N SER A 206 14.69 8.63 10.66
CA SER A 206 15.94 8.19 11.30
C SER A 206 16.20 6.69 11.20
N ILE A 207 15.18 5.91 10.86
CA ILE A 207 15.28 4.46 10.69
C ILE A 207 15.65 4.11 9.23
N PRO A 208 16.22 2.91 8.98
CA PRO A 208 16.53 2.47 7.62
C PRO A 208 15.27 2.34 6.74
N VAL A 209 15.37 2.82 5.49
CA VAL A 209 14.31 2.75 4.47
C VAL A 209 14.83 2.04 3.23
N LEU A 210 14.09 1.04 2.74
CA LEU A 210 14.27 0.43 1.43
C LEU A 210 13.15 0.91 0.50
N ALA A 211 13.50 1.47 -0.65
CA ALA A 211 12.58 1.72 -1.74
C ALA A 211 12.83 0.72 -2.87
N ILE A 212 11.85 -0.10 -3.20
CA ILE A 212 11.86 -0.99 -4.37
C ILE A 212 11.06 -0.31 -5.47
N THR A 213 11.68 -0.08 -6.63
CA THR A 213 11.05 0.60 -7.77
C THR A 213 10.97 -0.30 -8.98
N GLY A 214 9.89 -0.15 -9.76
CA GLY A 214 9.80 -0.78 -11.07
C GLY A 214 10.20 0.23 -12.15
N GLU A 215 11.18 -0.12 -13.00
CA GLU A 215 11.67 0.80 -14.03
C GLU A 215 10.70 0.93 -15.23
N GLN A 216 9.66 0.09 -15.25
CA GLN A 216 8.56 0.14 -16.21
C GLN A 216 7.31 0.87 -15.64
N ASP A 217 7.39 1.43 -14.45
CA ASP A 217 6.32 2.24 -13.85
C ASP A 217 6.32 3.69 -14.42
N ALA A 218 5.35 4.49 -14.02
CA ALA A 218 5.27 5.91 -14.36
C ALA A 218 6.55 6.65 -13.91
N PRO A 219 7.07 7.60 -14.71
CA PRO A 219 8.35 8.24 -14.46
C PRO A 219 8.58 8.77 -13.03
N PRO A 220 7.59 9.37 -12.33
CA PRO A 220 7.80 9.84 -10.96
C PRO A 220 8.04 8.73 -9.93
N MET A 221 7.75 7.46 -10.26
CA MET A 221 7.90 6.30 -9.38
C MET A 221 9.09 5.41 -9.74
N ARG A 222 9.90 5.80 -10.73
CA ARG A 222 11.15 5.11 -11.09
C ARG A 222 12.28 5.49 -10.16
N SER A 223 13.32 4.69 -10.14
CA SER A 223 14.44 4.75 -9.18
C SER A 223 15.06 6.13 -9.03
N ASP A 224 15.40 6.81 -10.14
CA ASP A 224 16.02 8.13 -10.10
C ASP A 224 15.11 9.20 -9.47
N ALA A 225 13.81 9.19 -9.79
CA ALA A 225 12.85 10.13 -9.23
C ALA A 225 12.61 9.84 -7.74
N VAL A 226 12.42 8.57 -7.40
CA VAL A 226 12.24 8.13 -6.00
C VAL A 226 13.48 8.45 -5.17
N LYS A 227 14.69 8.18 -5.68
CA LYS A 227 15.94 8.52 -5.00
C LYS A 227 16.06 10.00 -4.74
N ARG A 228 15.80 10.85 -5.75
CA ARG A 228 15.82 12.31 -5.56
C ARG A 228 14.82 12.78 -4.52
N ALA A 229 13.62 12.21 -4.53
CA ALA A 229 12.55 12.63 -3.63
C ALA A 229 12.75 12.16 -2.18
N LEU A 230 13.30 10.95 -1.96
CA LEU A 230 13.45 10.37 -0.62
C LEU A 230 14.79 10.68 0.05
N THR A 231 15.87 10.98 -0.70
CA THR A 231 17.19 11.28 -0.12
C THR A 231 17.15 12.42 0.92
N PRO A 232 16.44 13.52 0.71
CA PRO A 232 16.36 14.59 1.73
C PRO A 232 15.63 14.14 3.01
N LEU A 233 14.71 13.19 2.88
CA LEU A 233 13.83 12.75 3.97
C LEU A 233 14.43 11.62 4.81
N CYS A 234 15.32 10.80 4.26
CA CYS A 234 15.83 9.60 4.92
C CYS A 234 17.26 9.79 5.39
N ALA A 235 17.57 9.36 6.61
CA ALA A 235 18.95 9.30 7.10
C ALA A 235 19.71 8.14 6.44
N GLU A 236 19.04 7.01 6.26
CA GLU A 236 19.55 5.81 5.60
C GLU A 236 18.54 5.34 4.55
N LEU A 237 18.89 5.41 3.28
CA LEU A 237 18.04 5.04 2.14
C LEU A 237 18.77 4.09 1.21
N VAL A 238 18.15 2.95 0.96
CA VAL A 238 18.52 2.04 -0.12
C VAL A 238 17.45 2.10 -1.19
N VAL A 239 17.83 2.30 -2.46
CA VAL A 239 16.91 2.23 -3.60
C VAL A 239 17.32 1.05 -4.48
N THR A 240 16.40 0.12 -4.71
CA THR A 240 16.61 -1.08 -5.51
C THR A 240 15.70 -1.05 -6.73
N PRO A 241 16.24 -0.76 -7.93
CA PRO A 241 15.47 -0.80 -9.17
C PRO A 241 15.23 -2.24 -9.64
N LEU A 242 14.05 -2.50 -10.17
CA LEU A 242 13.68 -3.74 -10.85
C LEU A 242 13.43 -3.42 -12.32
N ALA A 243 14.38 -3.76 -13.19
CA ALA A 243 14.35 -3.40 -14.62
C ALA A 243 13.10 -3.93 -15.33
N ASP A 244 12.69 -5.15 -15.00
CA ASP A 244 11.60 -5.88 -15.65
C ASP A 244 10.28 -5.81 -14.87
N SER A 245 10.15 -4.89 -13.91
CA SER A 245 8.92 -4.66 -13.16
C SER A 245 8.37 -3.26 -13.39
N GLY A 246 7.06 -3.16 -13.28
CA GLY A 246 6.34 -1.90 -13.19
C GLY A 246 5.79 -1.68 -11.78
N HIS A 247 4.49 -1.39 -11.70
CA HIS A 247 3.84 -0.92 -10.47
C HIS A 247 3.60 -2.01 -9.43
N TYR A 248 3.62 -3.29 -9.81
CA TYR A 248 3.28 -4.41 -8.91
C TYR A 248 4.43 -5.42 -8.76
N PRO A 249 5.60 -5.05 -8.20
CA PRO A 249 6.75 -5.94 -8.07
C PRO A 249 6.41 -7.30 -7.45
N MET A 250 5.53 -7.33 -6.43
CA MET A 250 5.09 -8.54 -5.75
C MET A 250 4.23 -9.47 -6.62
N GLN A 251 3.72 -8.98 -7.76
CA GLN A 251 2.98 -9.78 -8.75
C GLN A 251 3.80 -10.05 -10.01
N GLU A 252 4.67 -9.12 -10.40
CA GLU A 252 5.48 -9.20 -11.61
C GLU A 252 6.75 -10.04 -11.39
N LEU A 253 7.39 -9.91 -10.22
CA LEU A 253 8.62 -10.61 -9.83
C LEU A 253 8.53 -11.12 -8.37
N PRO A 254 7.55 -12.00 -8.04
CA PRO A 254 7.25 -12.36 -6.65
C PRO A 254 8.44 -12.87 -5.84
N PRO A 255 9.23 -13.88 -6.32
CA PRO A 255 10.35 -14.43 -5.53
C PRO A 255 11.42 -13.39 -5.24
N LEU A 256 11.74 -12.56 -6.26
CA LEU A 256 12.79 -11.55 -6.13
C LEU A 256 12.34 -10.43 -5.18
N THR A 257 11.10 -9.99 -5.30
CA THR A 257 10.55 -8.95 -4.42
C THR A 257 10.57 -9.38 -2.97
N VAL A 258 10.11 -10.59 -2.67
CA VAL A 258 10.14 -11.14 -1.30
C VAL A 258 11.57 -11.25 -0.78
N ALA A 259 12.49 -11.80 -1.57
CA ALA A 259 13.89 -11.94 -1.16
C ALA A 259 14.56 -10.59 -0.85
N LEU A 260 14.26 -9.53 -1.60
CA LEU A 260 14.76 -8.17 -1.34
C LEU A 260 14.20 -7.60 -0.05
N VAL A 261 12.89 -7.74 0.16
CA VAL A 261 12.21 -7.29 1.39
C VAL A 261 12.81 -8.01 2.60
N GLU A 262 12.84 -9.33 2.61
CA GLU A 262 13.28 -10.13 3.75
C GLU A 262 14.78 -9.97 4.05
N ARG A 263 15.61 -9.82 3.02
CA ARG A 263 17.05 -9.51 3.20
C ARG A 263 17.22 -8.20 3.94
N PHE A 264 16.51 -7.15 3.51
CA PHE A 264 16.60 -5.85 4.15
C PHE A 264 16.05 -5.87 5.58
N LEU A 265 14.97 -6.59 5.84
CA LEU A 265 14.35 -6.70 7.17
C LEU A 265 15.18 -7.53 8.14
N GLY A 266 16.05 -8.40 7.65
CA GLY A 266 16.80 -9.35 8.46
C GLY A 266 18.18 -8.90 8.91
N HIS A 267 18.59 -7.70 8.56
CA HIS A 267 19.79 -7.04 9.04
C HIS A 267 19.45 -6.14 10.22
#